data_609617f93719fd5e26709cd866191cca
#
_entry.id   609617f93719fd5e26709cd866191cca
#
_cell.length_a   1.000
_cell.length_b   1.000
_cell.length_c   1.000
_cell.angle_alpha   90.00
_cell.angle_beta   90.00
_cell.angle_gamma   90.00
#
_symmetry.space_group_name_H-M   'P 1'
#
loop_
_entity.id
_entity.type
_entity.pdbx_description
1 polymer ?
#
loop_
_entity_poly.entity_id
_entity_poly.type
_entity_poly.pdbx_seq_one_letter_code
_entity_poly.pdbx_strand_id
1 'polypeptide(L)'
;GKHWVAVFVDCRPGPGEPWSVEYFNSAGNPPPRPVTRWMERARAQLAGCRAALPGGRGDVVTVPVTDMDHQESQTECGLYALYYIRRRLEGVPYAFFFEQLVPDAAMTAFRAHVFRAAA
;
A
#
# COMPACT_ATOMS: atom_id res chain seq x y z
N GLY A 1 -11.34 -8.28 -17.08
CA GLY A 1 -10.74 -6.98 -17.16
C GLY A 1 -9.46 -6.86 -16.33
N LYS A 2 -8.78 -5.77 -16.49
CA LYS A 2 -7.53 -5.49 -15.75
C LYS A 2 -7.86 -4.98 -14.36
N HIS A 3 -7.07 -5.43 -13.38
CA HIS A 3 -7.20 -5.00 -11.99
C HIS A 3 -5.94 -4.25 -11.58
N TRP A 4 -6.12 -3.11 -10.92
CA TRP A 4 -5.03 -2.28 -10.42
C TRP A 4 -4.83 -2.53 -8.93
N VAL A 5 -3.57 -2.67 -8.53
CA VAL A 5 -3.16 -2.80 -7.14
C VAL A 5 -2.07 -1.78 -6.84
N ALA A 6 -1.77 -1.57 -5.57
CA ALA A 6 -0.69 -0.68 -5.16
C ALA A 6 0.43 -1.47 -4.51
N VAL A 7 1.64 -1.03 -4.73
CA VAL A 7 2.82 -1.45 -3.99
C VAL A 7 3.44 -0.20 -3.38
N PHE A 8 3.79 -0.26 -2.11
CA PHE A 8 4.36 0.86 -1.39
C PHE A 8 5.48 0.38 -0.48
N VAL A 9 6.59 1.10 -0.49
CA VAL A 9 7.73 0.82 0.39
C VAL A 9 7.89 2.00 1.33
N ASP A 10 7.88 1.73 2.64
CA ASP A 10 8.04 2.77 3.65
C ASP A 10 9.35 2.57 4.42
N CYS A 11 10.29 3.48 4.18
CA CYS A 11 11.59 3.52 4.84
C CYS A 11 11.71 4.74 5.78
N ARG A 12 10.58 5.36 6.14
CA ARG A 12 10.56 6.55 6.99
C ARG A 12 10.64 6.26 8.48
N PRO A 13 10.13 5.11 9.00
CA PRO A 13 10.20 4.84 10.43
C PRO A 13 11.62 4.85 10.96
N GLY A 14 11.77 5.37 12.18
CA GLY A 14 13.05 5.52 12.85
C GLY A 14 13.62 4.22 13.41
N PRO A 15 14.77 4.29 14.09
CA PRO A 15 15.43 3.13 14.68
C PRO A 15 14.49 2.35 15.60
N GLY A 16 14.47 1.03 15.46
CA GLY A 16 13.63 0.13 16.24
C GLY A 16 12.22 -0.08 15.67
N GLU A 17 11.76 0.78 14.77
CA GLU A 17 10.47 0.63 14.13
C GLU A 17 10.62 -0.04 12.77
N PRO A 18 9.68 -0.92 12.35
CA PRO A 18 9.83 -1.65 11.11
C PRO A 18 9.64 -0.77 9.87
N TRP A 19 10.47 -1.00 8.86
CA TRP A 19 10.20 -0.59 7.49
C TRP A 19 9.28 -1.63 6.86
N SER A 20 8.55 -1.25 5.82
CA SER A 20 7.57 -2.15 5.21
C SER A 20 7.63 -2.16 3.70
N VAL A 21 7.38 -3.35 3.14
CA VAL A 21 7.08 -3.58 1.73
C VAL A 21 5.62 -4.01 1.67
N GLU A 22 4.77 -3.17 1.11
CA GLU A 22 3.32 -3.30 1.20
C GLU A 22 2.71 -3.62 -0.15
N TYR A 23 1.65 -4.42 -0.12
CA TYR A 23 0.79 -4.70 -1.27
C TYR A 23 -0.65 -4.39 -0.85
N PHE A 24 -1.35 -3.62 -1.66
CA PHE A 24 -2.74 -3.28 -1.37
C PHE A 24 -3.64 -3.70 -2.54
N ASN A 25 -4.69 -4.46 -2.23
CA ASN A 25 -5.72 -4.86 -3.16
C ASN A 25 -7.08 -4.47 -2.60
N SER A 26 -7.77 -3.54 -3.27
CA SER A 26 -9.07 -3.04 -2.80
C SER A 26 -10.16 -4.10 -2.78
N ALA A 27 -10.03 -5.16 -3.58
CA ALA A 27 -10.93 -6.29 -3.56
C ALA A 27 -10.60 -7.32 -2.47
N GLY A 28 -9.51 -7.14 -1.75
CA GLY A 28 -9.15 -8.00 -0.62
C GLY A 28 -8.39 -9.27 -0.98
N ASN A 29 -8.10 -9.51 -2.24
CA ASN A 29 -7.39 -10.72 -2.66
C ASN A 29 -5.90 -10.66 -2.32
N PRO A 30 -5.29 -11.82 -2.01
CA PRO A 30 -3.87 -11.87 -1.71
C PRO A 30 -3.01 -11.63 -2.96
N PRO A 31 -1.73 -11.24 -2.78
CA PRO A 31 -0.85 -11.04 -3.92
C PRO A 31 -0.59 -12.36 -4.68
N PRO A 32 -0.47 -12.31 -6.02
CA PRO A 32 -0.02 -13.46 -6.79
C PRO A 32 1.41 -13.87 -6.38
N ARG A 33 1.76 -15.14 -6.61
CA ARG A 33 3.09 -15.66 -6.29
C ARG A 33 4.26 -14.81 -6.78
N PRO A 34 4.28 -14.36 -8.04
CA PRO A 34 5.40 -13.52 -8.51
C PRO A 34 5.53 -12.22 -7.71
N VAL A 35 4.43 -11.63 -7.28
CA VAL A 35 4.42 -10.41 -6.47
C VAL A 35 4.93 -10.71 -5.07
N THR A 36 4.47 -11.79 -4.45
CA THR A 36 4.97 -12.22 -3.13
C THR A 36 6.48 -12.44 -3.16
N ARG A 37 7.00 -13.07 -4.21
CA ARG A 37 8.44 -13.30 -4.38
C ARG A 37 9.20 -11.97 -4.53
N TRP A 38 8.64 -11.05 -5.29
CA TRP A 38 9.23 -9.72 -5.44
C TRP A 38 9.26 -8.98 -4.11
N MET A 39 8.16 -9.01 -3.36
CA MET A 39 8.08 -8.37 -2.05
C MET A 39 9.15 -8.93 -1.10
N GLU A 40 9.35 -10.24 -1.08
CA GLU A 40 10.34 -10.87 -0.23
C GLU A 40 11.77 -10.51 -0.64
N ARG A 41 12.05 -10.45 -1.93
CA ARG A 41 13.37 -9.98 -2.42
C ARG A 41 13.61 -8.53 -2.04
N ALA A 42 12.62 -7.68 -2.21
CA ALA A 42 12.72 -6.27 -1.84
C ALA A 42 12.96 -6.12 -0.33
N ARG A 43 12.23 -6.89 0.47
CA ARG A 43 12.40 -6.92 1.93
C ARG A 43 13.84 -7.27 2.31
N ALA A 44 14.38 -8.33 1.73
CA ALA A 44 15.74 -8.80 2.03
C ALA A 44 16.79 -7.76 1.65
N GLN A 45 16.64 -7.14 0.47
CA GLN A 45 17.56 -6.09 0.02
C GLN A 45 17.49 -4.87 0.94
N LEU A 46 16.30 -4.45 1.32
CA LEU A 46 16.10 -3.30 2.20
C LEU A 46 16.63 -3.58 3.60
N ALA A 47 16.49 -4.81 4.09
CA ALA A 47 17.06 -5.20 5.38
C ALA A 47 18.59 -5.06 5.38
N GLY A 48 19.24 -5.49 4.30
CA GLY A 48 20.68 -5.31 4.13
C GLY A 48 21.09 -3.84 4.06
N CYS A 49 20.35 -3.03 3.30
CA CYS A 49 20.60 -1.60 3.20
C CYS A 49 20.42 -0.90 4.56
N ARG A 50 19.37 -1.25 5.28
CA ARG A 50 19.08 -0.66 6.60
C ARG A 50 20.18 -0.99 7.60
N ALA A 51 20.61 -2.24 7.62
CA ALA A 51 21.68 -2.69 8.53
C ALA A 51 23.01 -1.97 8.27
N ALA A 52 23.25 -1.52 7.05
CA ALA A 52 24.46 -0.79 6.67
C ALA A 52 24.41 0.70 7.03
N LEU A 53 23.24 1.25 7.38
CA LEU A 53 23.11 2.65 7.75
C LEU A 53 23.56 2.88 9.20
N PRO A 54 24.13 4.06 9.51
CA PRO A 54 24.38 4.45 10.91
C PRO A 54 23.06 4.45 11.70
N GLY A 55 23.02 3.69 12.79
CA GLY A 55 21.80 3.56 13.59
C GLY A 55 20.70 2.76 12.89
N GLY A 56 21.02 2.00 11.87
CA GLY A 56 20.06 1.25 11.06
C GLY A 56 19.53 -0.01 11.74
N ARG A 57 18.88 0.16 12.89
CA ARG A 57 18.26 -0.92 13.64
C ARG A 57 16.78 -1.03 13.32
N GLY A 58 16.30 -2.25 13.20
CA GLY A 58 14.89 -2.54 13.01
C GLY A 58 14.67 -3.49 11.84
N ASP A 59 13.50 -4.11 11.84
CA ASP A 59 13.12 -5.08 10.84
C ASP A 59 12.62 -4.40 9.57
N VAL A 60 12.60 -5.17 8.49
CA VAL A 60 11.84 -4.86 7.27
C VAL A 60 10.84 -5.99 7.09
N VAL A 61 9.57 -5.63 7.02
CA VAL A 61 8.46 -6.59 6.95
C VAL A 61 7.72 -6.49 5.62
N THR A 62 7.12 -7.60 5.20
CA THR A 62 6.15 -7.58 4.09
C THR A 62 4.75 -7.45 4.66
N VAL A 63 3.94 -6.59 4.07
CA VAL A 63 2.57 -6.34 4.54
C VAL A 63 1.60 -6.47 3.37
N PRO A 64 0.95 -7.64 3.21
CA PRO A 64 -0.16 -7.76 2.27
C PRO A 64 -1.42 -7.17 2.90
N VAL A 65 -1.81 -5.98 2.44
CA VAL A 65 -3.03 -5.31 2.91
C VAL A 65 -4.20 -5.86 2.11
N THR A 66 -4.77 -6.92 2.63
CA THR A 66 -5.80 -7.75 1.98
C THR A 66 -6.88 -8.10 3.01
N ASP A 67 -7.75 -9.05 2.68
CA ASP A 67 -8.81 -9.59 3.56
C ASP A 67 -9.97 -8.65 3.82
N MET A 68 -9.92 -7.40 3.36
CA MET A 68 -11.05 -6.50 3.39
C MET A 68 -11.39 -6.06 1.97
N ASP A 69 -12.60 -6.35 1.53
CA ASP A 69 -13.10 -5.92 0.23
C ASP A 69 -13.71 -4.53 0.38
N HIS A 70 -12.91 -3.51 0.07
CA HIS A 70 -13.38 -2.11 0.10
C HIS A 70 -14.23 -1.77 -1.11
N GLN A 71 -13.95 -2.41 -2.23
CA GLN A 71 -14.49 -2.05 -3.53
C GLN A 71 -15.78 -2.85 -3.81
N GLU A 72 -16.89 -2.15 -4.01
CA GLU A 72 -18.13 -2.76 -4.45
C GLU A 72 -18.24 -2.78 -5.98
N SER A 73 -17.81 -1.70 -6.63
CA SER A 73 -17.81 -1.63 -8.10
C SER A 73 -16.58 -2.35 -8.67
N GLN A 74 -16.63 -2.66 -9.97
CA GLN A 74 -15.49 -3.27 -10.66
C GLN A 74 -14.62 -2.25 -11.40
N THR A 75 -14.89 -0.95 -11.25
CA THR A 75 -14.26 0.10 -12.04
C THR A 75 -13.35 1.03 -11.25
N GLU A 76 -13.34 0.94 -9.92
CA GLU A 76 -12.66 1.91 -9.07
C GLU A 76 -11.29 1.44 -8.54
N CYS A 77 -10.81 0.25 -8.95
CA CYS A 77 -9.57 -0.31 -8.40
C CYS A 77 -8.35 0.60 -8.59
N GLY A 78 -8.26 1.29 -9.72
CA GLY A 78 -7.17 2.23 -9.98
C GLY A 78 -7.18 3.42 -9.02
N LEU A 79 -8.37 3.94 -8.71
CA LEU A 79 -8.51 5.02 -7.73
C LEU A 79 -8.18 4.55 -6.32
N TYR A 80 -8.59 3.34 -5.94
CA TYR A 80 -8.22 2.76 -4.65
C TYR A 80 -6.72 2.61 -4.52
N ALA A 81 -6.04 2.17 -5.58
CA ALA A 81 -4.58 2.05 -5.56
C ALA A 81 -3.90 3.40 -5.32
N LEU A 82 -4.34 4.44 -6.04
CA LEU A 82 -3.82 5.80 -5.86
C LEU A 82 -4.16 6.36 -4.48
N TYR A 83 -5.37 6.10 -3.99
CA TYR A 83 -5.83 6.53 -2.67
C TYR A 83 -4.93 5.93 -1.58
N TYR A 84 -4.64 4.63 -1.67
CA TYR A 84 -3.75 3.97 -0.71
C TYR A 84 -2.39 4.64 -0.65
N ILE A 85 -1.76 4.84 -1.81
CA ILE A 85 -0.44 5.47 -1.90
C ILE A 85 -0.49 6.88 -1.30
N ARG A 86 -1.51 7.66 -1.65
CA ARG A 86 -1.66 9.03 -1.16
C ARG A 86 -1.79 9.08 0.37
N ARG A 87 -2.64 8.22 0.93
CA ARG A 87 -2.85 8.18 2.38
C ARG A 87 -1.60 7.72 3.12
N ARG A 88 -0.89 6.72 2.57
CA ARG A 88 0.39 6.30 3.16
C ARG A 88 1.41 7.43 3.15
N LEU A 89 1.51 8.17 2.06
CA LEU A 89 2.40 9.34 1.99
C LEU A 89 2.03 10.42 3.00
N GLU A 90 0.75 10.57 3.31
CA GLU A 90 0.27 11.53 4.31
C GLU A 90 0.46 11.05 5.75
N GLY A 91 0.95 9.83 5.95
CA GLY A 91 1.21 9.29 7.28
C GLY A 91 0.09 8.44 7.86
N VAL A 92 -0.97 8.14 7.10
CA VAL A 92 -2.00 7.20 7.54
C VAL A 92 -1.39 5.80 7.58
N PRO A 93 -1.43 5.08 8.71
CA PRO A 93 -0.82 3.77 8.82
C PRO A 93 -1.56 2.72 7.98
N TYR A 94 -0.84 1.70 7.51
CA TYR A 94 -1.48 0.62 6.73
C TYR A 94 -2.55 -0.12 7.55
N ALA A 95 -2.42 -0.15 8.88
CA ALA A 95 -3.43 -0.76 9.76
C ALA A 95 -4.83 -0.19 9.55
N PHE A 96 -4.94 1.09 9.17
CA PHE A 96 -6.22 1.72 8.86
C PHE A 96 -7.02 0.91 7.83
N PHE A 97 -6.33 0.38 6.80
CA PHE A 97 -6.97 -0.35 5.70
C PHE A 97 -7.36 -1.77 6.05
N PHE A 98 -6.90 -2.29 7.19
CA PHE A 98 -7.38 -3.55 7.77
C PHE A 98 -8.58 -3.34 8.69
N GLU A 99 -8.75 -2.14 9.22
CA GLU A 99 -9.73 -1.84 10.26
C GLU A 99 -10.94 -1.07 9.74
N GLN A 100 -10.74 -0.24 8.71
CA GLN A 100 -11.76 0.66 8.20
C GLN A 100 -12.11 0.34 6.76
N LEU A 101 -13.39 0.15 6.48
CA LEU A 101 -13.89 0.03 5.13
C LEU A 101 -13.86 1.40 4.45
N VAL A 102 -13.23 1.48 3.29
CA VAL A 102 -13.23 2.68 2.45
C VAL A 102 -14.24 2.46 1.32
N PRO A 103 -15.42 3.10 1.38
CA PRO A 103 -16.48 2.85 0.39
C PRO A 103 -16.20 3.51 -0.95
N ASP A 104 -16.88 3.04 -2.01
CA ASP A 104 -16.77 3.62 -3.34
C ASP A 104 -17.12 5.13 -3.36
N ALA A 105 -18.00 5.58 -2.47
CA ALA A 105 -18.33 6.99 -2.34
C ALA A 105 -17.09 7.85 -2.02
N ALA A 106 -16.14 7.31 -1.25
CA ALA A 106 -14.87 7.99 -0.98
C ALA A 106 -14.04 8.13 -2.27
N MET A 107 -14.16 7.19 -3.19
CA MET A 107 -13.46 7.25 -4.48
C MET A 107 -14.04 8.34 -5.38
N THR A 108 -15.35 8.55 -5.34
CA THR A 108 -15.98 9.66 -6.07
C THR A 108 -15.43 11.02 -5.62
N ALA A 109 -15.32 11.22 -4.31
CA ALA A 109 -14.75 12.44 -3.73
C ALA A 109 -13.25 12.57 -4.08
N PHE A 110 -12.51 11.48 -3.99
CA PHE A 110 -11.09 11.46 -4.29
C PHE A 110 -10.82 11.76 -5.77
N ARG A 111 -11.65 11.22 -6.67
CA ARG A 111 -11.55 11.49 -8.11
C ARG A 111 -11.65 12.99 -8.39
N ALA A 112 -12.61 13.67 -7.77
CA ALA A 112 -12.79 15.10 -7.92
C ALA A 112 -11.58 15.90 -7.40
N HIS A 113 -10.87 15.35 -6.43
CA HIS A 113 -9.71 15.98 -5.81
C HIS A 113 -8.43 15.81 -6.65
N VAL A 114 -8.22 14.64 -7.26
CA VAL A 114 -6.96 14.33 -7.96
C VAL A 114 -7.00 14.59 -9.46
N PHE A 115 -8.17 14.61 -10.07
CA PHE A 115 -8.33 14.88 -11.50
C PHE A 115 -8.99 16.23 -11.71
N ARG A 116 -8.37 17.05 -12.58
CA ARG A 116 -8.95 18.33 -12.95
C ARG A 116 -10.09 18.10 -13.93
N ALA A 117 -11.13 18.92 -13.79
CA ALA A 117 -12.18 18.95 -14.79
C ALA A 117 -11.58 19.36 -16.13
N ALA A 118 -12.09 18.79 -17.22
CA ALA A 118 -11.73 19.21 -18.55
C ALA A 118 -12.14 20.67 -18.75
N ALA A 119 -11.23 21.47 -19.27
CA ALA A 119 -11.49 22.86 -19.53
C ALA A 119 -12.40 23.03 -20.77
#